data_915e8df44808bc294159ee530b1dbc53
#
_entry.id   915e8df44808bc294159ee530b1dbc53
#
_cell.length_a   1.000
_cell.length_b   1.000
_cell.length_c   1.000
_cell.angle_alpha   90.00
_cell.angle_beta   90.00
_cell.angle_gamma   90.00
#
_symmetry.space_group_name_H-M   'P 1'
#
loop_
_entity.id
_entity.type
_entity.pdbx_description
1 polymer ?
#
loop_
_entity_poly.entity_id
_entity_poly.type
_entity_poly.pdbx_seq_one_letter_code
_entity_poly.pdbx_strand_id
1 'polypeptide(L)'
;MPRYLSQHTLACLTRQGAEELARRVHAAKEVTARRVLVNMQEGKMLVEFDAPGREQLEKWLAAEKFHFDWLLRIEFETSDGVLKPIT
;
A
#
# COMPACT_ATOMS: atom_id res chain seq x y z
N MET A 1 -1.95 -11.70 -9.62
CA MET A 1 -2.68 -11.27 -8.42
C MET A 1 -3.23 -9.86 -8.60
N PRO A 2 -4.41 -9.56 -8.09
CA PRO A 2 -4.93 -8.19 -8.12
C PRO A 2 -3.99 -7.21 -7.43
N ARG A 3 -4.00 -5.99 -7.94
CA ARG A 3 -3.17 -4.92 -7.39
C ARG A 3 -4.05 -3.87 -6.72
N TYR A 4 -3.56 -3.33 -5.60
CA TYR A 4 -4.27 -2.33 -4.81
C TYR A 4 -3.35 -1.19 -4.46
N LEU A 5 -3.92 -0.01 -4.29
CA LEU A 5 -3.21 1.17 -3.82
C LEU A 5 -3.95 1.68 -2.58
N SER A 6 -3.20 1.93 -1.52
CA SER A 6 -3.77 2.45 -0.27
C SER A 6 -3.08 3.73 0.15
N GLN A 7 -3.80 4.57 0.87
CA GLN A 7 -3.23 5.76 1.49
C GLN A 7 -3.39 5.67 2.99
N HIS A 8 -2.33 6.03 3.70
CA HIS A 8 -2.26 5.99 5.15
C HIS A 8 -1.81 7.34 5.68
N THR A 9 -2.41 7.78 6.78
CA THR A 9 -2.00 9.01 7.45
C THR A 9 -0.94 8.66 8.49
N LEU A 10 0.20 9.34 8.41
CA LEU A 10 1.33 9.12 9.31
C LEU A 10 1.34 10.19 10.40
N ALA A 11 0.46 10.04 11.38
CA ALA A 11 0.35 11.03 12.45
C ALA A 11 1.64 11.07 13.27
N CYS A 12 2.34 12.19 13.23
CA CYS A 12 3.52 12.46 14.07
C CYS A 12 4.66 11.44 13.94
N LEU A 13 4.76 10.73 12.83
CA LEU A 13 5.87 9.80 12.63
C LEU A 13 7.11 10.53 12.17
N THR A 14 8.26 10.12 12.71
CA THR A 14 9.55 10.57 12.22
C THR A 14 9.90 9.80 10.95
N ARG A 15 10.94 10.27 10.25
CA ARG A 15 11.46 9.54 9.07
C ARG A 15 11.83 8.11 9.44
N GLN A 16 12.45 7.93 10.59
CA GLN A 16 12.84 6.59 11.07
C GLN A 16 11.63 5.71 11.33
N GLY A 17 10.57 6.28 11.93
CA GLY A 17 9.32 5.56 12.14
C GLY A 17 8.65 5.16 10.85
N ALA A 18 8.68 6.02 9.84
CA ALA A 18 8.13 5.71 8.53
C ALA A 18 8.93 4.58 7.86
N GLU A 19 10.25 4.58 7.99
CA GLU A 19 11.10 3.51 7.46
C GLU A 19 10.82 2.18 8.12
N GLU A 20 10.60 2.16 9.44
CA GLU A 20 10.25 0.95 10.16
C GLU A 20 8.90 0.40 9.72
N LEU A 21 7.93 1.27 9.53
CA LEU A 21 6.61 0.88 9.04
C LEU A 21 6.73 0.28 7.65
N ALA A 22 7.50 0.92 6.77
CA ALA A 22 7.74 0.39 5.42
C ALA A 22 8.40 -0.99 5.46
N ARG A 23 9.36 -1.20 6.37
CA ARG A 23 9.99 -2.51 6.53
C ARG A 23 9.00 -3.58 6.95
N ARG A 24 8.09 -3.26 7.86
CA ARG A 24 7.05 -4.19 8.29
C ARG A 24 6.15 -4.56 7.13
N VAL A 25 5.77 -3.57 6.34
CA VAL A 25 4.90 -3.77 5.18
C VAL A 25 5.59 -4.66 4.14
N HIS A 26 6.86 -4.40 3.86
CA HIS A 26 7.63 -5.21 2.91
C HIS A 26 7.91 -6.63 3.42
N ALA A 27 7.87 -6.83 4.73
CA ALA A 27 8.11 -8.15 5.32
C ALA A 27 6.86 -9.03 5.35
N ALA A 28 5.70 -8.50 4.97
CA ALA A 28 4.45 -9.25 4.98
C ALA A 28 4.54 -10.46 4.05
N LYS A 29 3.92 -11.56 4.47
CA LYS A 29 3.91 -12.80 3.70
C LYS A 29 2.56 -13.04 3.02
N GLU A 30 1.49 -12.56 3.63
CA GLU A 30 0.13 -12.75 3.12
C GLU A 30 -0.17 -11.86 1.93
N VAL A 31 0.51 -10.73 1.87
CA VAL A 31 0.39 -9.76 0.79
C VAL A 31 1.77 -9.32 0.37
N THR A 32 1.92 -8.78 -0.81
CA THR A 32 3.21 -8.30 -1.31
C THR A 32 3.15 -6.79 -1.52
N ALA A 33 3.98 -6.06 -0.79
CA ALA A 33 4.14 -4.63 -1.02
C ALA A 33 5.09 -4.44 -2.20
N ARG A 34 4.59 -3.81 -3.25
CA ARG A 34 5.40 -3.56 -4.44
C ARG A 34 6.20 -2.28 -4.28
N ARG A 35 5.57 -1.26 -3.70
CA ARG A 35 6.17 0.05 -3.60
C ARG A 35 5.55 0.81 -2.45
N VAL A 36 6.39 1.54 -1.71
CA VAL A 36 5.95 2.41 -0.63
C VAL A 36 6.45 3.82 -0.94
N LEU A 37 5.55 4.77 -1.00
CA LEU A 37 5.85 6.16 -1.28
C LEU A 37 5.43 6.99 -0.07
N VAL A 38 6.28 7.92 0.35
CA VAL A 38 6.04 8.70 1.57
C VAL A 38 6.22 10.17 1.31
N ASN A 39 5.28 10.98 1.81
CA ASN A 39 5.44 12.41 1.91
C ASN A 39 5.43 12.77 3.40
N MET A 40 6.60 13.05 3.96
CA MET A 40 6.72 13.33 5.39
C MET A 40 6.10 14.66 5.76
N GLN A 41 6.18 15.65 4.87
CA GLN A 41 5.66 16.98 5.14
C GLN A 41 4.15 16.97 5.28
N GLU A 42 3.47 16.23 4.42
CA GLU A 42 2.00 16.09 4.48
C GLU A 42 1.56 14.94 5.36
N GLY A 43 2.49 14.11 5.81
CA GLY A 43 2.20 12.97 6.66
C GLY A 43 1.36 11.90 5.98
N LYS A 44 1.72 11.56 4.75
CA LYS A 44 1.00 10.56 3.95
C LYS A 44 1.93 9.49 3.42
N MET A 45 1.42 8.27 3.40
CA MET A 45 2.11 7.13 2.81
C MET A 45 1.17 6.46 1.82
N LEU A 46 1.69 6.16 0.64
CA LEU A 46 0.97 5.36 -0.36
C LEU A 46 1.67 4.01 -0.47
N VAL A 47 0.88 2.95 -0.47
CA VAL A 47 1.42 1.60 -0.62
C VAL A 47 0.73 0.88 -1.76
N GLU A 48 1.53 0.30 -2.63
CA GLU A 48 1.06 -0.50 -3.75
C GLU A 48 1.23 -1.97 -3.40
N PHE A 49 0.13 -2.72 -3.36
CA PHE A 49 0.11 -4.12 -2.95
C PHE A 49 -0.32 -5.04 -4.07
N ASP A 50 0.22 -6.26 -4.06
CA ASP A 50 -0.39 -7.42 -4.70
C ASP A 50 -0.99 -8.26 -3.59
N ALA A 51 -2.24 -8.67 -3.75
CA ALA A 51 -2.92 -9.49 -2.75
C ALA A 51 -3.92 -10.42 -3.46
N PRO A 52 -4.27 -11.57 -2.86
CA PRO A 52 -5.23 -12.49 -3.48
C PRO A 52 -6.61 -11.86 -3.69
N GLY A 53 -7.02 -10.94 -2.82
CA GLY A 53 -8.25 -10.20 -2.94
C GLY A 53 -8.31 -9.08 -1.94
N ARG A 54 -9.32 -8.22 -2.08
CA ARG A 54 -9.51 -7.08 -1.18
C ARG A 54 -9.73 -7.51 0.26
N GLU A 55 -10.52 -8.56 0.45
CA GLU A 55 -10.85 -9.04 1.78
C GLU A 55 -9.60 -9.50 2.54
N GLN A 56 -8.72 -10.24 1.87
CA GLN A 56 -7.47 -10.69 2.47
C GLN A 56 -6.56 -9.52 2.81
N LEU A 57 -6.50 -8.53 1.92
CA LEU A 57 -5.69 -7.33 2.18
C LEU A 57 -6.24 -6.54 3.37
N GLU A 58 -7.55 -6.35 3.44
CA GLU A 58 -8.18 -5.64 4.56
C GLU A 58 -7.95 -6.37 5.88
N LYS A 59 -8.02 -7.71 5.87
CA LYS A 59 -7.74 -8.52 7.06
C LYS A 59 -6.30 -8.33 7.53
N TRP A 60 -5.36 -8.33 6.60
CA TRP A 60 -3.97 -8.14 6.94
C TRP A 60 -3.74 -6.74 7.52
N LEU A 61 -4.31 -5.71 6.88
CA LEU A 61 -4.19 -4.33 7.37
C LEU A 61 -4.75 -4.19 8.78
N ALA A 62 -5.89 -4.82 9.05
CA ALA A 62 -6.50 -4.79 10.38
C ALA A 62 -5.66 -5.53 11.41
N ALA A 63 -5.11 -6.69 11.05
CA ALA A 63 -4.26 -7.47 11.94
C ALA A 63 -2.99 -6.72 12.31
N GLU A 64 -2.43 -5.97 11.37
CA GLU A 64 -1.24 -5.14 11.61
C GLU A 64 -1.57 -3.79 12.24
N LYS A 65 -2.85 -3.52 12.46
CA LYS A 65 -3.32 -2.23 12.98
C LYS A 65 -2.85 -1.06 12.12
N PHE A 66 -2.79 -1.31 10.83
CA PHE A 66 -2.33 -0.34 9.84
C PHE A 66 -3.57 0.27 9.17
N HIS A 67 -4.06 1.37 9.73
CA HIS A 67 -5.26 2.04 9.24
C HIS A 67 -5.01 2.69 7.88
N PHE A 68 -5.99 2.64 7.03
CA PHE A 68 -5.89 3.29 5.72
C PHE A 68 -7.02 4.30 5.57
N ASP A 69 -6.73 5.39 4.83
CA ASP A 69 -7.72 6.42 4.52
C ASP A 69 -8.63 5.95 3.39
N TRP A 70 -8.04 5.28 2.40
CA TRP A 70 -8.78 4.68 1.30
C TRP A 70 -7.96 3.53 0.71
N LEU A 71 -8.66 2.64 0.03
CA LEU A 71 -8.08 1.46 -0.60
C LEU A 71 -8.72 1.31 -1.98
N LEU A 72 -7.91 1.35 -3.03
CA LEU A 72 -8.35 1.34 -4.41
C LEU A 72 -7.78 0.14 -5.15
N ARG A 73 -8.64 -0.60 -5.85
CA ARG A 73 -8.15 -1.64 -6.73
C ARG A 73 -7.67 -0.99 -8.03
N ILE A 74 -6.48 -1.37 -8.47
CA ILE A 74 -5.89 -0.87 -9.72
C ILE A 74 -6.16 -1.89 -10.82
N GLU A 75 -6.97 -1.51 -11.78
CA GLU A 75 -7.33 -2.42 -12.88
C GLU A 75 -6.40 -2.29 -14.09
N PHE A 76 -5.92 -1.08 -14.35
CA PHE A 76 -5.10 -0.79 -15.51
C PHE A 76 -3.91 0.07 -15.14
N GLU A 77 -2.83 -0.10 -15.89
CA GLU A 77 -1.72 0.83 -15.87
C GLU A 77 -1.43 1.26 -17.30
N THR A 78 -0.79 2.39 -17.49
CA THR A 78 -0.44 2.86 -18.81
C THR A 78 1.01 2.54 -19.15
N SER A 79 1.24 2.21 -20.41
CA SER A 79 2.57 2.08 -20.98
C SER A 79 2.52 2.83 -22.31
N ASP A 80 3.30 3.90 -22.42
CA ASP A 80 3.27 4.78 -23.60
C ASP A 80 1.87 5.29 -23.93
N GLY A 81 1.08 5.61 -22.89
CA GLY A 81 -0.26 6.13 -23.07
C GLY A 81 -1.33 5.10 -23.37
N VAL A 82 -0.99 3.83 -23.40
CA VAL A 82 -1.93 2.74 -23.66
C VAL A 82 -2.30 2.07 -22.34
N LEU A 83 -3.59 1.87 -22.08
CA LEU A 83 -4.07 1.16 -20.91
C LEU A 83 -3.81 -0.34 -21.06
N LYS A 84 -3.13 -0.92 -20.09
CA LYS A 84 -2.85 -2.35 -20.03
C LYS A 84 -3.44 -2.92 -18.76
N PRO A 85 -4.19 -4.03 -18.85
CA PRO A 85 -4.80 -4.61 -17.66
C PRO A 85 -3.74 -5.19 -16.72
N ILE A 86 -4.02 -5.04 -15.44
CA ILE A 86 -3.27 -5.67 -14.36
C ILE A 86 -4.13 -6.83 -13.88
N THR A 87 -3.67 -8.02 -14.04
CA THR A 87 -4.45 -9.20 -13.65
C THR A 87 -4.23 -9.62 -12.24
#